data_8abddd1f45c1445e6c61230545c4a0cf
#
_entry.id   8abddd1f45c1445e6c61230545c4a0cf
#
_cell.length_a   1.000
_cell.length_b   1.000
_cell.length_c   1.000
_cell.angle_alpha   90.00
_cell.angle_beta   90.00
_cell.angle_gamma   90.00
#
_symmetry.space_group_name_H-M   'P 1'
#
loop_
_entity.id
_entity.type
_entity.pdbx_description
1 polymer ?
#
loop_
_entity_poly.entity_id
_entity_poly.type
_entity_poly.pdbx_seq_one_letter_code
_entity_poly.pdbx_strand_id
1 'polypeptide(L)'
;GLVNADRAWSAELDEVKRIYQWVGFDLNTEKHQVKLTNKYLDCNLNQFYLKWTLLADGKPVQDGTFKNLNCAAGDTQIVDLKYNPSKYANKELFLNIGLYTKEATDWCDANYPVAEFQQQLAQRTETLAKVDNNKAAVLHATKNNDGGYTYMNDKQKVTFDGQGNITLWTYDGKQVFLPNRGPQFDRYRWIENDGPMEAYGDAPTDNGVTAQTAKFQLAADGKSATVNVSQNGKYGKASYQYTVYANGTIDLTSTFEAQADGVRRLGFTVDLPTDLTNVRYYARGPRASYIDRLDGEDYGIYEADVKDMYEPFAHAQSNGNRIGLRWLTLTKADGTGMKIETAGDVAFSLNPWSDAELRTSRHEWELPTSNRTVAHFDAIQRGLGNGSCGPGPLSKYTIEKGKQYVNTVRFIPFLETADNPADGISAVNIDTTNALQVYDLAGRRLAQAPAKGLYIQGGKVVAN
;
A
#
# COMPACT_ATOMS: atom_id res chain seq x y z
N GLY A 1 -11.78 -17.94 -0.76
CA GLY A 1 -11.15 -19.00 -1.56
C GLY A 1 -9.83 -18.54 -2.15
N LEU A 2 -9.06 -19.46 -2.72
CA LEU A 2 -7.76 -19.11 -3.35
C LEU A 2 -7.91 -18.44 -4.70
N VAL A 3 -9.04 -18.63 -5.37
CA VAL A 3 -9.41 -17.96 -6.62
C VAL A 3 -10.88 -17.55 -6.54
N ASN A 4 -11.21 -16.47 -7.20
CA ASN A 4 -12.57 -15.99 -7.32
C ASN A 4 -13.40 -16.86 -8.30
N ALA A 5 -14.72 -16.68 -8.33
CA ALA A 5 -15.63 -17.44 -9.20
C ALA A 5 -15.31 -17.24 -10.70
N ASP A 6 -14.82 -16.08 -11.08
CA ASP A 6 -14.34 -15.72 -12.43
C ASP A 6 -12.92 -16.22 -12.72
N ARG A 7 -12.32 -16.97 -11.79
CA ARG A 7 -10.95 -17.48 -11.82
C ARG A 7 -9.87 -16.40 -11.71
N ALA A 8 -10.22 -15.19 -11.24
CA ALA A 8 -9.23 -14.17 -10.95
C ALA A 8 -8.29 -14.64 -9.82
N TRP A 9 -7.02 -14.32 -9.96
CA TRP A 9 -5.97 -14.63 -9.00
C TRP A 9 -6.10 -13.73 -7.78
N SER A 10 -6.16 -14.31 -6.58
CA SER A 10 -6.28 -13.57 -5.32
C SER A 10 -4.94 -13.44 -4.60
N ALA A 11 -4.86 -12.52 -3.64
CA ALA A 11 -3.70 -12.37 -2.77
C ALA A 11 -3.45 -13.59 -1.89
N GLU A 12 -4.49 -14.37 -1.56
CA GLU A 12 -4.37 -15.64 -0.84
C GLU A 12 -3.61 -16.68 -1.66
N LEU A 13 -3.76 -16.66 -2.99
CA LEU A 13 -3.05 -17.58 -3.87
C LEU A 13 -1.55 -17.22 -3.98
N ASP A 14 -1.20 -15.94 -3.93
CA ASP A 14 0.20 -15.51 -3.85
C ASP A 14 0.87 -16.01 -2.58
N GLU A 15 0.17 -15.92 -1.44
CA GLU A 15 0.65 -16.46 -0.15
C GLU A 15 0.86 -17.96 -0.22
N VAL A 16 -0.13 -18.73 -0.74
CA VAL A 16 -0.03 -20.19 -0.92
C VAL A 16 1.13 -20.54 -1.85
N LYS A 17 1.28 -19.84 -2.98
CA LYS A 17 2.40 -20.04 -3.91
C LYS A 17 3.74 -19.89 -3.19
N ARG A 18 3.90 -18.87 -2.37
CA ARG A 18 5.13 -18.58 -1.63
C ARG A 18 5.40 -19.63 -0.55
N ILE A 19 4.42 -19.98 0.26
CA ILE A 19 4.58 -20.92 1.39
C ILE A 19 4.81 -22.34 0.90
N TYR A 20 4.11 -22.78 -0.15
CA TYR A 20 4.22 -24.14 -0.70
C TYR A 20 5.30 -24.32 -1.78
N GLN A 21 6.13 -23.33 -2.03
CA GLN A 21 7.22 -23.47 -3.00
C GLN A 21 8.19 -24.61 -2.64
N TRP A 22 8.64 -25.31 -3.66
CA TRP A 22 9.47 -26.51 -3.52
C TRP A 22 10.97 -26.25 -3.36
N VAL A 23 11.36 -24.99 -3.21
CA VAL A 23 12.74 -24.61 -2.93
C VAL A 23 12.79 -23.67 -1.72
N GLY A 24 13.62 -24.05 -0.75
CA GLY A 24 13.92 -23.23 0.41
C GLY A 24 15.13 -22.33 0.14
N PHE A 25 15.12 -21.11 0.67
CA PHE A 25 16.21 -20.15 0.62
C PHE A 25 16.70 -19.86 2.03
N ASP A 26 18.02 -19.89 2.24
CA ASP A 26 18.67 -19.51 3.48
C ASP A 26 19.84 -18.59 3.14
N LEU A 27 19.69 -17.29 3.37
CA LEU A 27 20.62 -16.25 2.96
C LEU A 27 21.64 -15.97 4.06
N ASN A 28 22.91 -16.18 3.75
CA ASN A 28 24.03 -15.69 4.55
C ASN A 28 24.47 -14.31 4.02
N THR A 29 24.07 -13.26 4.72
CA THR A 29 24.33 -11.87 4.33
C THR A 29 25.80 -11.47 4.44
N GLU A 30 26.55 -12.08 5.37
CA GLU A 30 27.99 -11.80 5.57
C GLU A 30 28.83 -12.36 4.44
N LYS A 31 28.48 -13.58 3.98
CA LYS A 31 29.21 -14.26 2.91
C LYS A 31 28.64 -13.96 1.52
N HIS A 32 27.53 -13.24 1.44
CA HIS A 32 26.77 -13.02 0.22
C HIS A 32 26.42 -14.34 -0.51
N GLN A 33 25.98 -15.33 0.25
CA GLN A 33 25.66 -16.67 -0.25
C GLN A 33 24.21 -17.03 0.06
N VAL A 34 23.56 -17.73 -0.85
CA VAL A 34 22.27 -18.37 -0.58
C VAL A 34 22.43 -19.88 -0.63
N LYS A 35 21.96 -20.55 0.41
CA LYS A 35 21.78 -21.99 0.43
C LYS A 35 20.37 -22.31 -0.09
N LEU A 36 20.32 -23.01 -1.21
CA LEU A 36 19.10 -23.56 -1.77
C LEU A 36 18.86 -24.94 -1.16
N THR A 37 17.63 -25.22 -0.72
CA THR A 37 17.19 -26.53 -0.31
C THR A 37 16.17 -27.05 -1.32
N ASN A 38 16.51 -28.08 -2.05
CA ASN A 38 15.63 -28.70 -3.02
C ASN A 38 14.64 -29.63 -2.30
N LYS A 39 13.37 -29.26 -2.26
CA LYS A 39 12.29 -30.03 -1.61
C LYS A 39 11.52 -30.92 -2.61
N TYR A 40 11.85 -30.85 -3.91
CA TYR A 40 11.26 -31.76 -4.90
C TYR A 40 11.58 -33.22 -4.58
N LEU A 41 10.71 -34.11 -5.03
CA LEU A 41 10.88 -35.56 -4.81
C LEU A 41 11.77 -36.22 -5.89
N ASP A 42 11.75 -35.69 -7.11
CA ASP A 42 12.36 -36.29 -8.29
C ASP A 42 13.00 -35.28 -9.27
N CYS A 43 12.89 -33.98 -8.97
CA CYS A 43 13.36 -32.92 -9.86
C CYS A 43 14.73 -32.38 -9.41
N ASN A 44 15.71 -32.35 -10.31
CA ASN A 44 16.97 -31.63 -10.09
C ASN A 44 16.81 -30.16 -10.44
N LEU A 45 17.39 -29.24 -9.65
CA LEU A 45 17.32 -27.80 -9.91
C LEU A 45 18.03 -27.34 -11.18
N ASN A 46 18.71 -28.24 -11.92
CA ASN A 46 19.37 -27.91 -13.21
C ASN A 46 18.38 -27.50 -14.31
N GLN A 47 17.07 -27.74 -14.13
CA GLN A 47 16.01 -27.25 -15.02
C GLN A 47 15.73 -25.76 -14.85
N PHE A 48 16.23 -25.16 -13.79
CA PHE A 48 16.01 -23.76 -13.43
C PHE A 48 17.32 -22.96 -13.49
N TYR A 49 17.19 -21.66 -13.47
CA TYR A 49 18.28 -20.74 -13.17
C TYR A 49 17.90 -19.82 -12.03
N LEU A 50 18.89 -19.33 -11.28
CA LEU A 50 18.69 -18.35 -10.23
C LEU A 50 18.94 -16.96 -10.77
N LYS A 51 18.06 -16.03 -10.47
CA LYS A 51 18.24 -14.59 -10.64
C LYS A 51 18.13 -13.92 -9.29
N TRP A 52 18.98 -12.91 -9.05
CA TRP A 52 18.84 -12.03 -7.89
C TRP A 52 18.85 -10.57 -8.33
N THR A 53 18.21 -9.71 -7.54
CA THR A 53 18.15 -8.27 -7.76
C THR A 53 18.28 -7.55 -6.43
N LEU A 54 19.23 -6.65 -6.29
CA LEU A 54 19.35 -5.74 -5.16
C LEU A 54 18.52 -4.49 -5.44
N LEU A 55 17.60 -4.18 -4.53
CA LEU A 55 16.80 -2.96 -4.55
C LEU A 55 17.36 -1.95 -3.54
N ALA A 56 17.46 -0.68 -3.93
CA ALA A 56 17.72 0.44 -3.04
C ALA A 56 16.56 1.42 -3.10
N ASP A 57 15.90 1.69 -1.96
CA ASP A 57 14.66 2.46 -1.88
C ASP A 57 13.62 1.98 -2.92
N GLY A 58 13.46 0.67 -3.05
CA GLY A 58 12.53 0.01 -3.96
C GLY A 58 12.97 -0.08 -5.43
N LYS A 59 14.13 0.50 -5.81
CA LYS A 59 14.62 0.55 -7.19
C LYS A 59 15.70 -0.49 -7.43
N PRO A 60 15.66 -1.24 -8.55
CA PRO A 60 16.75 -2.13 -8.95
C PRO A 60 18.05 -1.36 -9.15
N VAL A 61 19.13 -1.79 -8.49
CA VAL A 61 20.46 -1.14 -8.56
C VAL A 61 21.58 -2.11 -8.92
N GLN A 62 21.41 -3.40 -8.66
CA GLN A 62 22.29 -4.47 -9.10
C GLN A 62 21.47 -5.71 -9.37
N ASP A 63 21.92 -6.53 -10.29
CA ASP A 63 21.32 -7.84 -10.55
C ASP A 63 22.38 -8.85 -10.97
N GLY A 64 22.01 -10.12 -10.97
CA GLY A 64 22.84 -11.18 -11.45
C GLY A 64 22.07 -12.47 -11.66
N THR A 65 22.68 -13.35 -12.46
CA THR A 65 22.07 -14.63 -12.83
C THR A 65 23.08 -15.75 -12.64
N PHE A 66 22.61 -16.88 -12.07
CA PHE A 66 23.38 -18.12 -11.95
C PHE A 66 22.65 -19.25 -12.69
N LYS A 67 23.24 -19.73 -13.81
CA LYS A 67 22.58 -20.67 -14.72
C LYS A 67 22.92 -22.15 -14.45
N ASN A 68 23.96 -22.41 -13.68
CA ASN A 68 24.53 -23.76 -13.55
C ASN A 68 24.12 -24.40 -12.21
N LEU A 69 22.82 -24.39 -11.91
CA LEU A 69 22.30 -25.14 -10.79
C LEU A 69 22.44 -26.63 -11.05
N ASN A 70 22.84 -27.39 -10.03
CA ASN A 70 22.86 -28.84 -10.04
C ASN A 70 22.67 -29.34 -8.61
N CYS A 71 21.42 -29.40 -8.18
CA CYS A 71 21.01 -29.81 -6.83
C CYS A 71 19.97 -30.91 -6.99
N ALA A 72 20.33 -32.14 -6.63
CA ALA A 72 19.42 -33.27 -6.72
C ALA A 72 18.24 -33.12 -5.76
N ALA A 73 17.19 -33.90 -5.97
CA ALA A 73 16.02 -33.95 -5.10
C ALA A 73 16.44 -34.27 -3.66
N GLY A 74 15.99 -33.50 -2.69
CA GLY A 74 16.32 -33.63 -1.28
C GLY A 74 17.67 -33.03 -0.85
N ASP A 75 18.50 -32.59 -1.78
CA ASP A 75 19.83 -32.02 -1.51
C ASP A 75 19.82 -30.52 -1.29
N THR A 76 21.00 -29.96 -1.01
CA THR A 76 21.26 -28.54 -0.88
C THR A 76 22.39 -28.07 -1.79
N GLN A 77 22.31 -26.84 -2.24
CA GLN A 77 23.38 -26.17 -3.01
C GLN A 77 23.61 -24.77 -2.50
N ILE A 78 24.88 -24.37 -2.33
CA ILE A 78 25.27 -22.99 -2.02
C ILE A 78 25.60 -22.26 -3.32
N VAL A 79 25.07 -21.04 -3.47
CA VAL A 79 25.32 -20.16 -4.61
C VAL A 79 25.86 -18.83 -4.09
N ASP A 80 27.00 -18.40 -4.64
CA ASP A 80 27.58 -17.10 -4.36
C ASP A 80 26.84 -16.01 -5.13
N LEU A 81 26.34 -15.02 -4.37
CA LEU A 81 25.66 -13.84 -4.91
C LEU A 81 26.63 -12.65 -4.91
N LYS A 82 26.94 -12.11 -6.06
CA LYS A 82 27.99 -11.06 -6.20
C LYS A 82 27.43 -9.64 -6.03
N TYR A 83 26.50 -9.42 -5.08
CA TYR A 83 26.00 -8.08 -4.79
C TYR A 83 26.93 -7.32 -3.82
N ASN A 84 26.89 -6.00 -3.91
CA ASN A 84 27.65 -5.13 -3.01
C ASN A 84 26.73 -4.05 -2.40
N PRO A 85 26.21 -4.25 -1.17
CA PRO A 85 25.30 -3.32 -0.53
C PRO A 85 25.99 -2.02 -0.07
N SER A 86 27.31 -2.04 0.16
CA SER A 86 28.07 -0.89 0.70
C SER A 86 28.03 0.35 -0.21
N LYS A 87 27.73 0.17 -1.50
CA LYS A 87 27.57 1.28 -2.45
C LYS A 87 26.33 2.13 -2.19
N TYR A 88 25.40 1.66 -1.36
CA TYR A 88 24.09 2.25 -1.11
C TYR A 88 23.87 2.53 0.37
N ALA A 89 24.90 3.08 1.02
CA ALA A 89 24.79 3.51 2.42
C ALA A 89 23.61 4.49 2.60
N ASN A 90 22.90 4.37 3.72
CA ASN A 90 21.72 5.17 4.07
C ASN A 90 20.48 4.94 3.16
N LYS A 91 20.44 3.85 2.41
CA LYS A 91 19.27 3.40 1.65
C LYS A 91 18.61 2.21 2.32
N GLU A 92 17.29 2.10 2.19
CA GLU A 92 16.61 0.85 2.48
C GLU A 92 16.98 -0.17 1.40
N LEU A 93 17.46 -1.35 1.82
CA LEU A 93 17.91 -2.36 0.88
C LEU A 93 17.11 -3.65 1.01
N PHE A 94 16.65 -4.17 -0.12
CA PHE A 94 16.08 -5.51 -0.24
C PHE A 94 16.84 -6.30 -1.29
N LEU A 95 17.03 -7.59 -1.03
CA LEU A 95 17.55 -8.55 -1.99
C LEU A 95 16.44 -9.51 -2.39
N ASN A 96 16.05 -9.47 -3.65
CA ASN A 96 15.14 -10.42 -4.25
C ASN A 96 15.94 -11.56 -4.87
N ILE A 97 15.52 -12.79 -4.64
CA ILE A 97 16.11 -14.00 -5.22
C ILE A 97 14.98 -14.85 -5.77
N GLY A 98 15.11 -15.35 -6.98
CA GLY A 98 14.11 -16.21 -7.59
C GLY A 98 14.74 -17.33 -8.42
N LEU A 99 14.02 -18.46 -8.50
CA LEU A 99 14.29 -19.53 -9.44
C LEU A 99 13.28 -19.49 -10.58
N TYR A 100 13.79 -19.58 -11.80
CA TYR A 100 12.98 -19.43 -13.01
C TYR A 100 13.20 -20.62 -13.96
N THR A 101 12.14 -21.03 -14.66
CA THR A 101 12.22 -22.06 -15.70
C THR A 101 13.14 -21.61 -16.83
N LYS A 102 14.02 -22.51 -17.32
CA LYS A 102 14.86 -22.25 -18.51
C LYS A 102 14.08 -22.32 -19.80
N GLU A 103 13.13 -23.24 -19.85
CA GLU A 103 12.33 -23.55 -21.03
C GLU A 103 10.85 -23.50 -20.69
N ALA A 104 10.02 -23.31 -21.69
CA ALA A 104 8.57 -23.44 -21.57
C ALA A 104 8.19 -24.89 -21.35
N THR A 105 7.10 -25.11 -20.59
CA THR A 105 6.48 -26.42 -20.33
C THR A 105 5.03 -26.36 -20.74
N ASP A 106 4.28 -27.45 -20.59
CA ASP A 106 2.85 -27.50 -20.90
C ASP A 106 1.99 -26.59 -20.01
N TRP A 107 2.53 -26.16 -18.84
CA TRP A 107 1.80 -25.39 -17.84
C TRP A 107 2.37 -23.98 -17.59
N CYS A 108 3.57 -23.65 -18.10
CA CYS A 108 4.16 -22.31 -17.96
C CYS A 108 5.12 -21.97 -19.10
N ASP A 109 5.27 -20.67 -19.33
CA ASP A 109 6.28 -20.14 -20.23
C ASP A 109 7.71 -20.28 -19.66
N ALA A 110 8.73 -20.12 -20.52
CA ALA A 110 10.09 -19.92 -20.06
C ALA A 110 10.18 -18.63 -19.20
N ASN A 111 11.11 -18.64 -18.25
CA ASN A 111 11.28 -17.56 -17.26
C ASN A 111 10.12 -17.42 -16.27
N TYR A 112 9.33 -18.48 -16.06
CA TYR A 112 8.30 -18.48 -15.02
C TYR A 112 8.95 -18.64 -13.63
N PRO A 113 8.58 -17.80 -12.62
CA PRO A 113 9.10 -17.90 -11.25
C PRO A 113 8.48 -19.10 -10.52
N VAL A 114 9.28 -20.13 -10.25
CA VAL A 114 8.84 -21.32 -9.50
C VAL A 114 9.07 -21.21 -8.00
N ALA A 115 10.00 -20.35 -7.58
CA ALA A 115 10.24 -20.04 -6.17
C ALA A 115 10.86 -18.63 -6.07
N GLU A 116 10.44 -17.88 -5.07
CA GLU A 116 10.86 -16.50 -4.86
C GLU A 116 11.12 -16.23 -3.37
N PHE A 117 11.99 -15.29 -3.10
CA PHE A 117 12.40 -14.90 -1.76
C PHE A 117 12.84 -13.45 -1.74
N GLN A 118 12.43 -12.70 -0.75
CA GLN A 118 12.93 -11.35 -0.50
C GLN A 118 13.48 -11.25 0.93
N GLN A 119 14.65 -10.64 1.07
CA GLN A 119 15.27 -10.34 2.35
C GLN A 119 15.61 -8.86 2.47
N GLN A 120 15.18 -8.23 3.56
CA GLN A 120 15.63 -6.89 3.91
C GLN A 120 17.09 -6.96 4.42
N LEU A 121 17.98 -6.20 3.79
CA LEU A 121 19.40 -6.11 4.16
C LEU A 121 19.71 -4.86 5.00
N ALA A 122 18.99 -3.77 4.76
CA ALA A 122 19.11 -2.54 5.52
C ALA A 122 17.75 -1.86 5.65
N GLN A 123 17.46 -1.36 6.85
CA GLN A 123 16.23 -0.64 7.14
C GLN A 123 16.33 0.82 6.67
N ARG A 124 15.18 1.42 6.36
CA ARG A 124 15.08 2.86 6.12
C ARG A 124 15.24 3.66 7.41
N THR A 125 15.53 4.95 7.26
CA THR A 125 15.38 5.91 8.36
C THR A 125 13.89 6.12 8.65
N GLU A 126 13.47 5.96 9.90
CA GLU A 126 12.08 6.08 10.34
C GLU A 126 11.63 7.54 10.57
N THR A 127 12.30 8.50 9.95
CA THR A 127 11.97 9.93 10.05
C THR A 127 11.81 10.55 8.68
N LEU A 128 10.80 11.40 8.52
CA LEU A 128 10.63 12.18 7.32
C LEU A 128 11.71 13.28 7.21
N ALA A 129 12.14 13.55 5.99
CA ALA A 129 13.08 14.63 5.74
C ALA A 129 12.49 15.98 6.18
N LYS A 130 13.35 16.92 6.61
CA LYS A 130 12.90 18.27 6.96
C LYS A 130 12.26 18.95 5.76
N VAL A 131 11.10 19.57 5.98
CA VAL A 131 10.41 20.33 4.93
C VAL A 131 11.18 21.63 4.64
N ASP A 132 11.53 21.86 3.37
CA ASP A 132 12.04 23.14 2.92
C ASP A 132 10.87 24.04 2.48
N ASN A 133 10.58 25.05 3.27
CA ASN A 133 9.55 26.05 3.01
C ASN A 133 10.08 27.50 3.02
N ASN A 134 11.41 27.66 2.89
CA ASN A 134 12.06 28.98 2.98
C ASN A 134 11.55 29.97 1.93
N LYS A 135 11.26 29.49 0.70
CA LYS A 135 10.78 30.31 -0.42
C LYS A 135 9.27 30.57 -0.41
N ALA A 136 8.50 29.83 0.41
CA ALA A 136 7.06 29.99 0.46
C ALA A 136 6.66 31.33 1.12
N ALA A 137 5.55 31.92 0.66
CA ALA A 137 4.93 33.07 1.32
C ALA A 137 4.44 32.66 2.72
N VAL A 138 4.49 33.58 3.69
CA VAL A 138 4.07 33.31 5.06
C VAL A 138 2.57 32.97 5.16
N LEU A 139 2.22 32.14 6.11
CA LEU A 139 0.83 31.86 6.45
C LEU A 139 0.23 33.01 7.27
N HIS A 140 -1.02 33.33 6.98
CA HIS A 140 -1.88 34.18 7.80
C HIS A 140 -2.92 33.31 8.48
N ALA A 141 -3.19 33.57 9.76
CA ALA A 141 -4.19 32.86 10.55
C ALA A 141 -5.42 33.75 10.77
N THR A 142 -6.60 33.24 10.47
CA THR A 142 -7.88 33.88 10.76
C THR A 142 -8.70 32.95 11.65
N LYS A 143 -9.18 33.46 12.79
CA LYS A 143 -10.06 32.72 13.67
C LYS A 143 -11.48 32.66 13.07
N ASN A 144 -12.04 31.46 13.04
CA ASN A 144 -13.39 31.21 12.52
C ASN A 144 -14.47 31.39 13.63
N ASN A 145 -15.73 31.52 13.22
CA ASN A 145 -16.85 31.73 14.17
C ASN A 145 -17.09 30.53 15.11
N ASP A 146 -16.71 29.32 14.68
CA ASP A 146 -16.82 28.08 15.46
C ASP A 146 -15.65 27.86 16.43
N GLY A 147 -14.71 28.81 16.50
CA GLY A 147 -13.52 28.74 17.32
C GLY A 147 -12.32 28.08 16.66
N GLY A 148 -12.48 27.55 15.45
CA GLY A 148 -11.40 27.02 14.62
C GLY A 148 -10.56 28.11 13.96
N TYR A 149 -9.66 27.71 13.06
CA TYR A 149 -8.76 28.60 12.36
C TYR A 149 -8.62 28.25 10.88
N THR A 150 -8.47 29.30 10.06
CA THR A 150 -8.04 29.17 8.68
C THR A 150 -6.61 29.69 8.56
N TYR A 151 -5.71 28.84 8.04
CA TYR A 151 -4.34 29.18 7.68
C TYR A 151 -4.24 29.28 6.17
N MET A 152 -3.76 30.41 5.65
CA MET A 152 -3.70 30.64 4.21
C MET A 152 -2.54 31.54 3.79
N ASN A 153 -2.11 31.36 2.55
CA ASN A 153 -1.24 32.27 1.82
C ASN A 153 -1.67 32.33 0.33
N ASP A 154 -0.80 32.74 -0.56
CA ASP A 154 -1.06 32.82 -2.00
C ASP A 154 -1.31 31.47 -2.68
N LYS A 155 -0.82 30.38 -2.11
CA LYS A 155 -0.88 29.01 -2.69
C LYS A 155 -1.89 28.11 -2.02
N GLN A 156 -2.07 28.20 -0.71
CA GLN A 156 -2.89 27.27 0.03
C GLN A 156 -3.90 27.94 0.95
N LYS A 157 -4.98 27.23 1.21
CA LYS A 157 -5.94 27.53 2.25
C LYS A 157 -6.32 26.24 2.98
N VAL A 158 -6.07 26.21 4.29
CA VAL A 158 -6.42 25.09 5.17
C VAL A 158 -7.32 25.62 6.28
N THR A 159 -8.53 25.07 6.40
CA THR A 159 -9.51 25.45 7.43
C THR A 159 -9.74 24.30 8.37
N PHE A 160 -9.59 24.56 9.65
CA PHE A 160 -9.93 23.67 10.74
C PHE A 160 -11.16 24.22 11.46
N ASP A 161 -12.09 23.34 11.85
CA ASP A 161 -13.17 23.67 12.78
C ASP A 161 -12.67 23.82 14.24
N GLY A 162 -13.54 24.22 15.16
CA GLY A 162 -13.20 24.41 16.58
C GLY A 162 -12.77 23.11 17.30
N GLN A 163 -13.03 21.95 16.71
CA GLN A 163 -12.62 20.65 17.23
C GLN A 163 -11.28 20.18 16.60
N GLY A 164 -10.76 20.90 15.58
CA GLY A 164 -9.51 20.59 14.92
C GLY A 164 -9.63 19.61 13.74
N ASN A 165 -10.82 19.42 13.20
CA ASN A 165 -11.00 18.69 11.96
C ASN A 165 -10.70 19.59 10.76
N ILE A 166 -10.01 19.06 9.74
CA ILE A 166 -9.84 19.77 8.47
C ILE A 166 -11.16 19.75 7.71
N THR A 167 -11.77 20.93 7.57
CA THR A 167 -13.04 21.11 6.84
C THR A 167 -12.82 21.54 5.39
N LEU A 168 -11.69 22.17 5.09
CA LEU A 168 -11.29 22.56 3.75
C LEU A 168 -9.77 22.52 3.62
N TRP A 169 -9.27 21.96 2.54
CA TRP A 169 -7.89 22.13 2.12
C TRP A 169 -7.81 22.28 0.61
N THR A 170 -7.32 23.44 0.18
CA THR A 170 -7.05 23.74 -1.23
C THR A 170 -5.59 24.13 -1.43
N TYR A 171 -5.03 23.75 -2.57
CA TYR A 171 -3.71 24.13 -3.02
C TYR A 171 -3.79 24.67 -4.45
N ASP A 172 -3.36 25.91 -4.66
CA ASP A 172 -3.52 26.66 -5.92
C ASP A 172 -4.96 26.61 -6.46
N GLY A 173 -5.93 26.83 -5.56
CA GLY A 173 -7.36 26.77 -5.86
C GLY A 173 -7.94 25.37 -6.09
N LYS A 174 -7.11 24.33 -6.22
CA LYS A 174 -7.56 22.93 -6.39
C LYS A 174 -7.76 22.28 -5.04
N GLN A 175 -8.81 21.47 -4.93
CA GLN A 175 -9.16 20.74 -3.72
C GLN A 175 -8.23 19.55 -3.50
N VAL A 176 -7.65 19.44 -2.28
CA VAL A 176 -6.77 18.34 -1.89
C VAL A 176 -7.56 17.20 -1.24
N PHE A 177 -8.37 17.49 -0.20
CA PHE A 177 -9.34 16.57 0.37
C PHE A 177 -10.76 17.04 0.02
N LEU A 178 -11.73 16.13 0.01
CA LEU A 178 -13.14 16.52 -0.10
C LEU A 178 -13.56 17.37 1.11
N PRO A 179 -14.48 18.34 0.96
CA PRO A 179 -14.89 19.23 2.04
C PRO A 179 -15.47 18.44 3.21
N ASN A 180 -15.05 18.76 4.43
CA ASN A 180 -15.44 18.08 5.68
C ASN A 180 -15.06 16.59 5.72
N ARG A 181 -14.03 16.17 4.93
CA ARG A 181 -13.57 14.80 4.79
C ARG A 181 -12.05 14.67 4.99
N GLY A 182 -11.45 15.57 5.76
CA GLY A 182 -10.07 15.42 6.24
C GLY A 182 -9.91 14.23 7.18
N PRO A 183 -8.72 14.04 7.76
CA PRO A 183 -8.42 12.88 8.59
C PRO A 183 -9.42 12.69 9.74
N GLN A 184 -10.04 11.53 9.81
CA GLN A 184 -11.00 11.12 10.85
C GLN A 184 -10.60 9.79 11.43
N PHE A 185 -10.68 9.66 12.75
CA PHE A 185 -10.40 8.40 13.46
C PHE A 185 -11.18 7.25 12.87
N ASP A 186 -10.47 6.13 12.63
CA ASP A 186 -11.09 4.91 12.16
C ASP A 186 -10.57 3.71 12.97
N ARG A 187 -11.51 2.88 13.40
CA ARG A 187 -11.30 1.69 14.22
C ARG A 187 -11.93 0.44 13.64
N TYR A 188 -12.75 0.58 12.62
CA TYR A 188 -13.62 -0.46 12.13
C TYR A 188 -13.16 -0.96 10.76
N ARG A 189 -13.34 -2.26 10.56
CA ARG A 189 -13.11 -2.97 9.31
C ARG A 189 -14.26 -3.96 9.13
N TRP A 190 -14.98 -3.85 8.03
CA TRP A 190 -16.03 -4.80 7.69
C TRP A 190 -15.45 -5.96 6.88
N ILE A 191 -15.35 -7.14 7.48
CA ILE A 191 -15.06 -8.40 6.79
C ILE A 191 -16.07 -9.41 7.31
N GLU A 192 -16.77 -10.09 6.39
CA GLU A 192 -17.74 -11.11 6.76
C GLU A 192 -17.07 -12.23 7.55
N ASN A 193 -17.70 -12.65 8.65
CA ASN A 193 -17.19 -13.69 9.54
C ASN A 193 -15.79 -13.39 10.13
N ASP A 194 -15.39 -12.13 10.24
CA ASP A 194 -14.15 -11.73 10.90
C ASP A 194 -14.24 -11.92 12.43
N GLY A 195 -14.79 -13.06 12.85
CA GLY A 195 -14.97 -13.48 14.23
C GLY A 195 -16.11 -12.77 14.95
N PRO A 196 -16.17 -12.83 16.28
CA PRO A 196 -17.32 -12.39 17.10
C PRO A 196 -17.60 -10.89 17.05
N MET A 197 -17.04 -10.16 16.14
CA MET A 197 -17.19 -8.72 16.01
C MET A 197 -18.52 -8.25 15.56
N GLU A 198 -19.17 -9.05 14.75
CA GLU A 198 -20.55 -8.78 14.38
C GLU A 198 -21.47 -8.88 15.61
N ALA A 199 -21.06 -9.69 16.59
CA ALA A 199 -21.74 -9.80 17.86
C ALA A 199 -21.66 -8.54 18.73
N TYR A 200 -20.74 -7.62 18.46
CA TYR A 200 -20.62 -6.39 19.22
C TYR A 200 -21.65 -5.31 18.83
N GLY A 201 -22.40 -5.52 17.78
CA GLY A 201 -23.46 -4.60 17.37
C GLY A 201 -23.01 -3.20 16.97
N ASP A 202 -21.70 -3.03 16.77
CA ASP A 202 -21.11 -1.73 16.44
C ASP A 202 -21.42 -1.33 15.01
N ALA A 203 -22.08 -0.19 14.83
CA ALA A 203 -22.25 0.39 13.51
C ALA A 203 -20.91 0.85 12.96
N PRO A 204 -20.60 0.60 11.66
CA PRO A 204 -19.33 1.03 11.03
C PRO A 204 -19.08 2.53 11.10
N THR A 205 -20.15 3.32 11.17
CA THR A 205 -20.11 4.79 11.24
C THR A 205 -19.91 5.32 12.66
N ASP A 206 -20.08 4.48 13.69
CA ASP A 206 -19.86 4.86 15.08
C ASP A 206 -18.42 4.55 15.49
N ASN A 207 -17.57 5.56 15.44
CA ASN A 207 -16.20 5.48 15.96
C ASN A 207 -16.14 5.68 17.49
N GLY A 208 -17.30 5.88 18.13
CA GLY A 208 -17.44 5.99 19.58
C GLY A 208 -16.75 7.20 20.18
N VAL A 209 -16.54 8.26 19.41
CA VAL A 209 -15.92 9.51 19.89
C VAL A 209 -16.86 10.19 20.87
N THR A 210 -16.37 10.46 22.09
CA THR A 210 -17.15 11.08 23.18
C THR A 210 -16.72 12.51 23.47
N ALA A 211 -15.47 12.86 23.19
CA ALA A 211 -14.94 14.20 23.39
C ALA A 211 -13.77 14.46 22.45
N GLN A 212 -13.71 15.68 21.93
CA GLN A 212 -12.59 16.16 21.11
C GLN A 212 -12.29 17.61 21.44
N THR A 213 -11.00 17.95 21.53
CA THR A 213 -10.52 19.31 21.78
C THR A 213 -9.32 19.61 20.89
N ALA A 214 -9.17 20.89 20.53
CA ALA A 214 -8.06 21.32 19.68
C ALA A 214 -7.35 22.55 20.27
N LYS A 215 -6.03 22.66 19.98
CA LYS A 215 -5.20 23.83 20.24
C LYS A 215 -4.52 24.27 18.95
N PHE A 216 -4.56 25.57 18.68
CA PHE A 216 -4.11 26.15 17.44
C PHE A 216 -2.96 27.12 17.71
N GLN A 217 -1.90 27.08 16.89
CA GLN A 217 -0.75 27.96 17.00
C GLN A 217 -0.16 28.25 15.64
N LEU A 218 0.03 29.52 15.31
CA LEU A 218 0.87 29.96 14.20
C LEU A 218 2.29 30.23 14.72
N ALA A 219 3.31 29.72 14.02
CA ALA A 219 4.70 30.01 14.32
C ALA A 219 5.00 31.51 14.13
N ALA A 220 5.93 32.04 14.93
CA ALA A 220 6.23 33.48 14.93
C ALA A 220 6.76 33.99 13.58
N ASP A 221 7.42 33.13 12.80
CA ASP A 221 7.92 33.41 11.46
C ASP A 221 6.87 33.25 10.35
N GLY A 222 5.67 32.76 10.70
CA GLY A 222 4.58 32.50 9.76
C GLY A 222 4.87 31.34 8.79
N LYS A 223 5.96 30.56 8.99
CA LYS A 223 6.33 29.48 8.06
C LYS A 223 5.61 28.17 8.32
N SER A 224 5.01 28.03 9.50
CA SER A 224 4.18 26.87 9.83
C SER A 224 3.10 27.21 10.83
N ALA A 225 2.07 26.36 10.89
CA ALA A 225 1.07 26.36 11.94
C ALA A 225 0.94 24.95 12.52
N THR A 226 0.70 24.86 13.82
CA THR A 226 0.50 23.58 14.51
C THR A 226 -0.93 23.50 15.05
N VAL A 227 -1.58 22.37 14.84
CA VAL A 227 -2.89 22.05 15.42
C VAL A 227 -2.76 20.74 16.17
N ASN A 228 -2.97 20.79 17.50
CA ASN A 228 -2.93 19.61 18.36
C ASN A 228 -4.35 19.23 18.75
N VAL A 229 -4.78 18.04 18.41
CA VAL A 229 -6.10 17.49 18.70
C VAL A 229 -5.97 16.36 19.70
N SER A 230 -6.84 16.35 20.71
CA SER A 230 -6.99 15.23 21.65
C SER A 230 -8.40 14.70 21.54
N GLN A 231 -8.53 13.39 21.33
CA GLN A 231 -9.81 12.71 21.14
C GLN A 231 -9.92 11.54 22.12
N ASN A 232 -11.07 11.46 22.80
CA ASN A 232 -11.44 10.33 23.64
C ASN A 232 -12.66 9.63 23.04
N GLY A 233 -12.72 8.33 23.20
CA GLY A 233 -13.81 7.53 22.69
C GLY A 233 -13.98 6.21 23.43
N LYS A 234 -15.12 5.60 23.24
CA LYS A 234 -15.48 4.29 23.82
C LYS A 234 -14.49 3.18 23.41
N TYR A 235 -14.01 3.23 22.16
CA TYR A 235 -13.18 2.17 21.57
C TYR A 235 -11.70 2.53 21.52
N GLY A 236 -11.38 3.81 21.53
CA GLY A 236 -10.00 4.26 21.44
C GLY A 236 -9.84 5.72 21.83
N LYS A 237 -8.60 6.07 22.19
CA LYS A 237 -8.13 7.45 22.25
C LYS A 237 -7.26 7.71 21.05
N ALA A 238 -7.32 8.94 20.54
CA ALA A 238 -6.43 9.41 19.48
C ALA A 238 -5.91 10.81 19.84
N SER A 239 -4.68 11.08 19.44
CA SER A 239 -4.14 12.43 19.35
C SER A 239 -3.57 12.67 17.97
N TYR A 240 -3.81 13.86 17.44
CA TYR A 240 -3.32 14.29 16.15
C TYR A 240 -2.50 15.55 16.32
N GLN A 241 -1.31 15.57 15.78
CA GLN A 241 -0.50 16.77 15.64
C GLN A 241 -0.34 17.07 14.15
N TYR A 242 -1.05 18.09 13.69
CA TYR A 242 -0.86 18.63 12.36
C TYR A 242 0.23 19.69 12.39
N THR A 243 1.11 19.67 11.40
CA THR A 243 1.99 20.78 11.06
C THR A 243 1.69 21.20 9.63
N VAL A 244 1.06 22.36 9.48
CA VAL A 244 0.74 22.97 8.19
C VAL A 244 1.92 23.86 7.80
N TYR A 245 2.66 23.51 6.76
CA TYR A 245 3.79 24.28 6.27
C TYR A 245 3.34 25.28 5.20
N ALA A 246 4.06 26.41 5.13
CA ALA A 246 3.75 27.49 4.18
C ALA A 246 3.90 27.07 2.71
N ASN A 247 4.64 26.02 2.38
CA ASN A 247 4.80 25.49 1.02
C ASN A 247 3.65 24.56 0.55
N GLY A 248 2.61 24.35 1.35
CA GLY A 248 1.50 23.49 1.01
C GLY A 248 1.54 22.10 1.65
N THR A 249 2.68 21.68 2.20
CA THR A 249 2.82 20.40 2.86
C THR A 249 2.08 20.37 4.20
N ILE A 250 1.47 19.24 4.54
CA ILE A 250 0.93 18.95 5.89
C ILE A 250 1.54 17.65 6.41
N ASP A 251 2.15 17.72 7.59
CA ASP A 251 2.51 16.55 8.39
C ASP A 251 1.40 16.27 9.40
N LEU A 252 1.03 15.01 9.52
CA LEU A 252 0.11 14.50 10.52
C LEU A 252 0.77 13.37 11.30
N THR A 253 1.14 13.63 12.55
CA THR A 253 1.55 12.59 13.49
C THR A 253 0.33 12.19 14.32
N SER A 254 0.00 10.91 14.29
CA SER A 254 -1.16 10.35 14.99
C SER A 254 -0.70 9.34 16.03
N THR A 255 -1.29 9.39 17.22
CA THR A 255 -1.10 8.37 18.26
C THR A 255 -2.44 7.80 18.63
N PHE A 256 -2.56 6.50 18.60
CA PHE A 256 -3.79 5.76 18.90
C PHE A 256 -3.57 4.81 20.06
N GLU A 257 -4.59 4.63 20.90
CA GLU A 257 -4.59 3.68 22.00
C GLU A 257 -5.95 2.97 22.06
N ALA A 258 -5.98 1.64 21.90
CA ALA A 258 -7.20 0.87 22.01
C ALA A 258 -7.74 0.92 23.45
N GLN A 259 -9.03 1.20 23.62
CA GLN A 259 -9.72 1.22 24.94
C GLN A 259 -10.63 0.01 25.12
N ALA A 260 -10.89 -0.74 24.05
CA ALA A 260 -11.72 -1.95 24.06
C ALA A 260 -10.96 -3.12 23.44
N ASP A 261 -11.34 -4.34 23.81
CA ASP A 261 -10.88 -5.54 23.13
C ASP A 261 -11.57 -5.69 21.76
N GLY A 262 -10.93 -6.42 20.85
CA GLY A 262 -11.51 -6.73 19.55
C GLY A 262 -11.50 -5.58 18.53
N VAL A 263 -10.83 -4.46 18.83
CA VAL A 263 -10.60 -3.40 17.84
C VAL A 263 -9.87 -3.96 16.63
N ARG A 264 -10.32 -3.60 15.42
CA ARG A 264 -9.82 -4.19 14.18
C ARG A 264 -8.73 -3.35 13.52
N ARG A 265 -8.82 -2.06 13.74
CA ARG A 265 -7.98 -1.07 13.08
C ARG A 265 -7.78 0.09 14.04
N LEU A 266 -6.63 0.72 13.98
CA LEU A 266 -6.36 2.03 14.58
C LEU A 266 -5.62 2.87 13.55
N GLY A 267 -6.31 3.84 13.04
CA GLY A 267 -5.83 4.72 11.99
C GLY A 267 -6.78 5.89 11.76
N PHE A 268 -6.70 6.44 10.58
CA PHE A 268 -7.62 7.47 10.12
C PHE A 268 -7.97 7.27 8.65
N THR A 269 -9.12 7.81 8.25
CA THR A 269 -9.56 7.90 6.85
C THR A 269 -9.55 9.32 6.37
N VAL A 270 -9.34 9.49 5.05
CA VAL A 270 -9.59 10.73 4.31
C VAL A 270 -10.37 10.40 3.05
N ASP A 271 -11.28 11.29 2.64
CA ASP A 271 -11.95 11.14 1.35
C ASP A 271 -11.29 12.05 0.31
N LEU A 272 -10.87 11.45 -0.79
CA LEU A 272 -10.14 12.09 -1.88
C LEU A 272 -11.03 12.24 -3.12
N PRO A 273 -10.77 13.24 -3.97
CA PRO A 273 -11.42 13.38 -5.26
C PRO A 273 -11.22 12.15 -6.16
N THR A 274 -12.24 11.75 -6.92
CA THR A 274 -12.23 10.58 -7.81
C THR A 274 -11.37 10.73 -9.05
N ASP A 275 -10.99 11.95 -9.40
CA ASP A 275 -10.12 12.22 -10.54
C ASP A 275 -8.62 11.94 -10.26
N LEU A 276 -8.27 11.60 -9.03
CA LEU A 276 -6.98 11.04 -8.64
C LEU A 276 -6.98 9.53 -8.95
N THR A 277 -6.80 9.16 -10.20
CA THR A 277 -7.02 7.79 -10.69
C THR A 277 -5.76 6.93 -10.72
N ASN A 278 -4.59 7.53 -10.94
CA ASN A 278 -3.35 6.77 -11.05
C ASN A 278 -2.62 6.74 -9.70
N VAL A 279 -2.24 5.57 -9.26
CA VAL A 279 -1.46 5.38 -8.04
C VAL A 279 -0.12 4.72 -8.36
N ARG A 280 0.94 5.27 -7.80
CA ARG A 280 2.27 4.64 -7.76
C ARG A 280 2.73 4.64 -6.32
N TYR A 281 3.19 3.50 -5.82
CA TYR A 281 3.51 3.37 -4.41
C TYR A 281 4.71 2.47 -4.14
N TYR A 282 5.38 2.71 -3.03
CA TYR A 282 6.43 1.86 -2.47
C TYR A 282 5.94 1.27 -1.15
N ALA A 283 5.60 -0.01 -1.17
CA ALA A 283 5.09 -0.80 -0.05
C ALA A 283 5.21 -2.30 -0.38
N ARG A 284 4.64 -3.19 0.44
CA ARG A 284 4.36 -4.57 0.03
C ARG A 284 3.24 -4.58 -1.00
N GLY A 285 3.38 -5.39 -2.02
CA GLY A 285 2.45 -5.47 -3.14
C GLY A 285 2.89 -6.47 -4.22
N PRO A 286 2.18 -6.53 -5.35
CA PRO A 286 1.14 -5.57 -5.79
C PRO A 286 -0.23 -5.76 -5.16
N ARG A 287 -0.54 -6.95 -4.61
CA ARG A 287 -1.85 -7.25 -4.03
C ARG A 287 -1.93 -6.93 -2.54
N ALA A 288 -3.05 -7.30 -1.93
CA ALA A 288 -3.31 -7.02 -0.53
C ALA A 288 -2.40 -7.85 0.40
N SER A 289 -1.94 -7.22 1.48
CA SER A 289 -1.17 -7.86 2.55
C SER A 289 -1.70 -7.44 3.92
N TYR A 290 -1.58 -8.35 4.90
CA TYR A 290 -2.00 -8.14 6.28
C TYR A 290 -0.92 -8.67 7.21
N ILE A 291 -0.89 -8.24 8.48
CA ILE A 291 0.19 -8.58 9.42
C ILE A 291 0.37 -10.09 9.66
N ASP A 292 -0.64 -10.90 9.37
CA ASP A 292 -0.62 -12.37 9.42
C ASP A 292 -0.61 -13.04 8.04
N ARG A 293 -0.44 -12.25 6.96
CA ARG A 293 -0.35 -12.70 5.57
C ARG A 293 0.57 -11.74 4.79
N LEU A 294 1.86 -11.98 4.87
CA LEU A 294 2.92 -11.10 4.34
C LEU A 294 3.81 -11.74 3.29
N ASP A 295 3.89 -13.09 3.26
CA ASP A 295 4.93 -13.78 2.50
C ASP A 295 4.67 -13.76 0.99
N GLY A 296 3.40 -13.65 0.57
CA GLY A 296 3.01 -13.54 -0.84
C GLY A 296 3.41 -12.23 -1.51
N GLU A 297 3.65 -11.18 -0.74
CA GLU A 297 3.86 -9.82 -1.27
C GLU A 297 5.23 -9.27 -0.88
N ASP A 298 5.99 -8.83 -1.87
CA ASP A 298 7.32 -8.26 -1.66
C ASP A 298 7.29 -6.72 -1.59
N TYR A 299 8.27 -6.12 -0.92
CA TYR A 299 8.51 -4.68 -1.02
C TYR A 299 9.00 -4.31 -2.40
N GLY A 300 8.33 -3.36 -3.03
CA GLY A 300 8.66 -2.88 -4.37
C GLY A 300 7.93 -1.58 -4.69
N ILE A 301 8.25 -1.00 -5.83
CA ILE A 301 7.50 0.11 -6.41
C ILE A 301 6.50 -0.46 -7.40
N TYR A 302 5.22 -0.19 -7.17
CA TYR A 302 4.09 -0.69 -7.95
C TYR A 302 3.25 0.45 -8.50
N GLU A 303 2.56 0.17 -9.59
CA GLU A 303 1.63 1.10 -10.25
C GLU A 303 0.28 0.40 -10.47
N ALA A 304 -0.82 1.13 -10.28
CA ALA A 304 -2.18 0.65 -10.49
C ALA A 304 -3.12 1.82 -10.75
N ASP A 305 -4.29 1.53 -11.30
CA ASP A 305 -5.42 2.44 -11.16
C ASP A 305 -6.05 2.28 -9.77
N VAL A 306 -6.56 3.36 -9.18
CA VAL A 306 -7.23 3.32 -7.86
C VAL A 306 -8.37 2.29 -7.84
N LYS A 307 -9.13 2.17 -8.94
CA LYS A 307 -10.21 1.18 -9.07
C LYS A 307 -9.73 -0.28 -8.94
N ASP A 308 -8.47 -0.55 -9.33
CA ASP A 308 -7.87 -1.89 -9.30
C ASP A 308 -7.18 -2.18 -7.95
N MET A 309 -7.20 -1.23 -7.01
CA MET A 309 -6.73 -1.43 -5.65
C MET A 309 -7.72 -2.19 -4.77
N TYR A 310 -9.00 -2.18 -5.14
CA TYR A 310 -10.08 -2.94 -4.53
C TYR A 310 -10.20 -4.33 -5.19
N GLU A 311 -10.40 -5.37 -4.39
CA GLU A 311 -10.62 -6.73 -4.86
C GLU A 311 -12.13 -7.07 -4.81
N PRO A 312 -12.76 -7.42 -5.94
CA PRO A 312 -14.21 -7.63 -6.03
C PRO A 312 -14.61 -9.00 -5.45
N PHE A 313 -14.79 -9.09 -4.15
CA PHE A 313 -15.33 -10.28 -3.51
C PHE A 313 -16.83 -10.41 -3.77
N ALA A 314 -17.32 -11.66 -3.89
CA ALA A 314 -18.74 -11.94 -4.09
C ALA A 314 -19.65 -11.31 -3.03
N HIS A 315 -19.18 -11.24 -1.78
CA HIS A 315 -19.78 -10.43 -0.72
C HIS A 315 -18.92 -9.19 -0.48
N ALA A 316 -19.50 -8.01 -0.68
CA ALA A 316 -18.82 -6.74 -0.52
C ALA A 316 -18.23 -6.62 0.89
N GLN A 317 -16.92 -6.39 0.99
CA GLN A 317 -16.20 -6.34 2.25
C GLN A 317 -14.91 -5.53 2.15
N SER A 318 -14.36 -5.09 3.27
CA SER A 318 -13.10 -4.39 3.38
C SER A 318 -11.95 -5.25 2.83
N ASN A 319 -11.17 -4.69 1.91
CA ASN A 319 -10.04 -5.37 1.30
C ASN A 319 -9.00 -4.37 0.78
N GLY A 320 -8.02 -4.84 0.02
CA GLY A 320 -7.04 -4.01 -0.64
C GLY A 320 -6.02 -3.37 0.30
N ASN A 321 -5.93 -3.80 1.57
CA ASN A 321 -4.91 -3.31 2.48
C ASN A 321 -3.50 -3.69 2.02
N ARG A 322 -2.53 -2.78 2.17
CA ARG A 322 -1.11 -3.00 1.90
C ARG A 322 -0.27 -2.52 3.07
N ILE A 323 0.65 -3.36 3.51
CA ILE A 323 1.50 -3.11 4.68
C ILE A 323 2.77 -2.37 4.28
N GLY A 324 3.23 -1.52 5.17
CA GLY A 324 4.56 -0.93 5.11
C GLY A 324 4.73 0.12 4.03
N LEU A 325 3.77 1.03 3.93
CA LEU A 325 3.86 2.18 3.03
C LEU A 325 5.09 3.03 3.36
N ARG A 326 5.90 3.33 2.33
CA ARG A 326 6.98 4.30 2.38
C ARG A 326 6.53 5.61 1.78
N TRP A 327 5.97 5.52 0.60
CA TRP A 327 5.34 6.65 -0.08
C TRP A 327 4.34 6.15 -1.13
N LEU A 328 3.40 7.01 -1.48
CA LEU A 328 2.57 6.85 -2.67
C LEU A 328 2.36 8.21 -3.35
N THR A 329 2.10 8.17 -4.65
CA THR A 329 1.59 9.31 -5.42
C THR A 329 0.22 8.95 -5.97
N LEU A 330 -0.68 9.92 -5.89
CA LEU A 330 -1.99 9.89 -6.53
C LEU A 330 -2.04 11.02 -7.54
N THR A 331 -2.28 10.69 -8.80
CA THR A 331 -2.28 11.68 -9.88
C THR A 331 -3.54 11.61 -10.72
N LYS A 332 -3.91 12.77 -11.25
CA LYS A 332 -4.93 12.95 -12.28
C LYS A 332 -4.35 12.67 -13.65
N ALA A 333 -5.22 12.60 -14.65
CA ALA A 333 -4.81 12.43 -16.05
C ALA A 333 -3.90 13.57 -16.56
N ASP A 334 -4.00 14.78 -15.99
CA ASP A 334 -3.15 15.94 -16.32
C ASP A 334 -1.79 15.93 -15.60
N GLY A 335 -1.51 14.88 -14.78
CA GLY A 335 -0.29 14.75 -14.01
C GLY A 335 -0.26 15.52 -12.69
N THR A 336 -1.26 16.36 -12.40
CA THR A 336 -1.38 17.02 -11.09
C THR A 336 -1.82 16.01 -10.03
N GLY A 337 -1.47 16.25 -8.76
CA GLY A 337 -1.85 15.33 -7.73
C GLY A 337 -1.25 15.58 -6.36
N MET A 338 -0.96 14.49 -5.68
CA MET A 338 -0.46 14.50 -4.31
C MET A 338 0.53 13.35 -4.10
N LYS A 339 1.63 13.63 -3.42
CA LYS A 339 2.50 12.62 -2.84
C LYS A 339 2.18 12.46 -1.35
N ILE A 340 2.19 11.24 -0.88
CA ILE A 340 2.07 10.90 0.55
C ILE A 340 3.34 10.15 0.94
N GLU A 341 4.00 10.60 2.00
CA GLU A 341 5.18 9.95 2.60
C GLU A 341 4.84 9.54 4.03
N THR A 342 5.45 8.46 4.51
CA THR A 342 5.17 7.94 5.84
C THR A 342 6.44 7.69 6.64
N ALA A 343 6.33 7.81 7.99
CA ALA A 343 7.29 7.28 8.94
C ALA A 343 6.57 6.33 9.89
N GLY A 344 7.27 5.27 10.31
CA GLY A 344 6.68 4.13 11.01
C GLY A 344 6.06 3.11 10.05
N ASP A 345 5.53 2.04 10.61
CA ASP A 345 4.80 1.02 9.85
C ASP A 345 3.37 1.50 9.62
N VAL A 346 3.11 1.98 8.40
CA VAL A 346 1.79 2.44 7.99
C VAL A 346 1.21 1.46 6.99
N ALA A 347 0.03 0.94 7.29
CA ALA A 347 -0.79 0.23 6.32
C ALA A 347 -1.71 1.21 5.61
N PHE A 348 -2.04 0.93 4.34
CA PHE A 348 -2.96 1.77 3.59
C PHE A 348 -3.88 0.94 2.70
N SER A 349 -5.05 1.51 2.40
CA SER A 349 -5.93 1.06 1.32
C SER A 349 -6.60 2.24 0.65
N LEU A 350 -6.95 2.07 -0.62
CA LEU A 350 -7.66 3.04 -1.44
C LEU A 350 -8.91 2.35 -1.99
N ASN A 351 -10.07 2.67 -1.47
CA ASN A 351 -11.31 2.01 -1.84
C ASN A 351 -12.34 3.04 -2.32
N PRO A 352 -13.22 2.69 -3.26
CA PRO A 352 -14.32 3.56 -3.66
C PRO A 352 -15.36 3.75 -2.55
N TRP A 353 -15.43 2.83 -1.58
CA TRP A 353 -16.48 2.75 -0.56
C TRP A 353 -15.90 2.73 0.84
N SER A 354 -16.66 3.29 1.78
CA SER A 354 -16.41 3.13 3.20
C SER A 354 -16.84 1.74 3.69
N ASP A 355 -16.31 1.31 4.83
CA ASP A 355 -16.71 0.06 5.47
C ASP A 355 -18.23 0.02 5.80
N ALA A 356 -18.85 1.17 6.04
CA ALA A 356 -20.29 1.27 6.24
C ALA A 356 -21.08 0.90 4.97
N GLU A 357 -20.65 1.40 3.80
CA GLU A 357 -21.27 1.07 2.51
C GLU A 357 -21.04 -0.39 2.14
N LEU A 358 -19.81 -0.90 2.35
CA LEU A 358 -19.51 -2.31 2.12
C LEU A 358 -20.37 -3.23 2.99
N ARG A 359 -20.57 -2.90 4.26
CA ARG A 359 -21.41 -3.69 5.18
C ARG A 359 -22.86 -3.76 4.77
N THR A 360 -23.42 -2.68 4.23
CA THR A 360 -24.83 -2.62 3.85
C THR A 360 -25.13 -3.25 2.49
N SER A 361 -24.11 -3.57 1.71
CA SER A 361 -24.21 -4.17 0.38
C SER A 361 -23.85 -5.65 0.46
N ARG A 362 -24.83 -6.50 0.23
CA ARG A 362 -24.66 -7.96 0.30
C ARG A 362 -23.85 -8.51 -0.88
N HIS A 363 -23.96 -7.84 -2.03
CA HIS A 363 -23.27 -8.19 -3.24
C HIS A 363 -22.61 -6.96 -3.86
N GLU A 364 -21.57 -7.19 -4.65
CA GLU A 364 -20.82 -6.11 -5.29
C GLU A 364 -21.71 -5.19 -6.17
N TRP A 365 -22.66 -5.76 -6.90
CA TRP A 365 -23.57 -4.98 -7.75
C TRP A 365 -24.58 -4.12 -7.00
N GLU A 366 -24.72 -4.29 -5.70
CA GLU A 366 -25.56 -3.46 -4.83
C GLU A 366 -24.80 -2.23 -4.31
N LEU A 367 -23.49 -2.18 -4.50
CA LEU A 367 -22.67 -1.06 -4.05
C LEU A 367 -23.09 0.23 -4.78
N PRO A 368 -23.21 1.35 -4.05
CA PRO A 368 -23.59 2.61 -4.65
C PRO A 368 -22.51 3.13 -5.61
N THR A 369 -22.90 3.94 -6.59
CA THR A 369 -21.92 4.68 -7.38
C THR A 369 -21.12 5.59 -6.48
N SER A 370 -19.79 5.37 -6.45
CA SER A 370 -18.91 6.17 -5.63
C SER A 370 -18.55 7.49 -6.31
N ASN A 371 -18.49 8.56 -5.51
CA ASN A 371 -18.05 9.90 -5.90
C ASN A 371 -16.78 10.33 -5.16
N ARG A 372 -16.08 9.39 -4.52
CA ARG A 372 -14.85 9.62 -3.76
C ARG A 372 -13.96 8.39 -3.75
N THR A 373 -12.71 8.59 -3.35
CA THR A 373 -11.82 7.52 -2.91
C THR A 373 -11.65 7.64 -1.40
N VAL A 374 -12.04 6.60 -0.67
CA VAL A 374 -11.80 6.48 0.77
C VAL A 374 -10.39 5.92 0.96
N ALA A 375 -9.48 6.75 1.44
CA ALA A 375 -8.11 6.36 1.73
C ALA A 375 -7.95 6.10 3.24
N HIS A 376 -7.44 4.94 3.61
CA HIS A 376 -7.11 4.57 4.99
C HIS A 376 -5.60 4.65 5.19
N PHE A 377 -5.18 5.15 6.36
CA PHE A 377 -3.80 5.16 6.83
C PHE A 377 -3.77 4.65 8.27
N ASP A 378 -3.40 3.39 8.43
CA ASP A 378 -3.50 2.70 9.71
C ASP A 378 -2.13 2.55 10.37
N ALA A 379 -2.05 2.90 11.65
CA ALA A 379 -0.88 2.60 12.48
C ALA A 379 -0.80 1.09 12.80
N ILE A 380 -1.96 0.42 12.84
CA ILE A 380 -2.08 -1.02 12.96
C ILE A 380 -3.45 -1.51 12.50
N GLN A 381 -3.46 -2.68 11.87
CA GLN A 381 -4.66 -3.49 11.70
C GLN A 381 -4.47 -4.85 12.38
N ARG A 382 -5.55 -5.41 12.91
CA ARG A 382 -5.60 -6.81 13.36
C ARG A 382 -5.43 -7.74 12.17
N GLY A 383 -4.76 -8.87 12.36
CA GLY A 383 -4.68 -9.94 11.36
C GLY A 383 -6.07 -10.47 10.97
N LEU A 384 -6.13 -11.17 9.85
CA LEU A 384 -7.36 -11.78 9.33
C LEU A 384 -7.74 -13.04 10.10
N GLY A 385 -6.78 -13.89 10.42
CA GLY A 385 -7.05 -15.22 10.99
C GLY A 385 -7.83 -16.10 10.04
N ASN A 386 -8.53 -17.09 10.60
CA ASN A 386 -9.37 -18.04 9.87
C ASN A 386 -10.84 -17.96 10.35
N GLY A 387 -11.33 -16.78 10.76
CA GLY A 387 -12.62 -16.58 11.40
C GLY A 387 -13.84 -17.08 10.59
N SER A 388 -13.71 -17.19 9.26
CA SER A 388 -14.80 -17.72 8.42
C SER A 388 -15.13 -19.20 8.67
N CYS A 389 -14.16 -20.03 9.08
CA CYS A 389 -14.38 -21.44 9.40
C CYS A 389 -13.34 -22.01 10.38
N GLY A 390 -12.62 -21.17 11.12
CA GLY A 390 -11.56 -21.57 12.04
C GLY A 390 -11.32 -20.55 13.14
N PRO A 391 -10.17 -20.61 13.84
CA PRO A 391 -9.85 -19.67 14.90
C PRO A 391 -9.54 -18.27 14.34
N GLY A 392 -9.73 -17.26 15.19
CA GLY A 392 -9.26 -15.90 14.93
C GLY A 392 -7.73 -15.85 14.81
N PRO A 393 -7.15 -14.65 14.53
CA PRO A 393 -5.71 -14.49 14.43
C PRO A 393 -5.01 -14.81 15.75
N LEU A 394 -3.75 -15.25 15.66
CA LEU A 394 -2.91 -15.43 16.84
C LEU A 394 -2.78 -14.11 17.62
N SER A 395 -2.59 -14.19 18.95
CA SER A 395 -2.51 -13.01 19.83
C SER A 395 -1.48 -11.98 19.40
N LYS A 396 -0.36 -12.41 18.83
CA LYS A 396 0.67 -11.51 18.27
C LYS A 396 0.19 -10.64 17.09
N TYR A 397 -0.94 -11.00 16.48
CA TYR A 397 -1.56 -10.28 15.36
C TYR A 397 -2.84 -9.55 15.78
N THR A 398 -3.04 -9.32 17.08
CA THR A 398 -4.18 -8.57 17.62
C THR A 398 -3.72 -7.19 18.09
N ILE A 399 -4.67 -6.26 18.21
CA ILE A 399 -4.44 -4.94 18.77
C ILE A 399 -4.57 -5.02 20.29
N GLU A 400 -3.49 -4.68 20.99
CA GLU A 400 -3.45 -4.75 22.46
C GLU A 400 -4.11 -3.52 23.08
N LYS A 401 -5.06 -3.74 23.99
CA LYS A 401 -5.71 -2.68 24.77
C LYS A 401 -4.68 -1.95 25.64
N GLY A 402 -4.73 -0.62 25.63
CA GLY A 402 -3.82 0.24 26.40
C GLY A 402 -2.45 0.47 25.76
N LYS A 403 -2.10 -0.25 24.68
CA LYS A 403 -0.87 -0.01 23.92
C LYS A 403 -1.05 1.15 22.95
N GLN A 404 -0.02 1.97 22.84
CA GLN A 404 0.02 3.07 21.88
C GLN A 404 0.62 2.64 20.56
N TYR A 405 0.01 3.09 19.48
CA TYR A 405 0.43 2.90 18.10
C TYR A 405 0.56 4.27 17.44
N VAL A 406 1.69 4.53 16.80
CA VAL A 406 2.01 5.84 16.23
C VAL A 406 2.30 5.70 14.75
N ASN A 407 1.79 6.63 13.97
CA ASN A 407 2.20 6.82 12.59
C ASN A 407 2.42 8.31 12.28
N THR A 408 3.21 8.59 11.26
CA THR A 408 3.33 9.93 10.70
C THR A 408 3.10 9.85 9.20
N VAL A 409 2.17 10.67 8.72
CA VAL A 409 1.81 10.77 7.31
C VAL A 409 2.01 12.21 6.87
N ARG A 410 2.76 12.41 5.81
CA ARG A 410 3.00 13.71 5.15
C ARG A 410 2.25 13.77 3.84
N PHE A 411 1.48 14.80 3.64
CA PHE A 411 0.75 15.09 2.39
C PHE A 411 1.42 16.25 1.67
N ILE A 412 1.76 16.07 0.40
CA ILE A 412 2.46 17.05 -0.44
C ILE A 412 1.67 17.21 -1.74
N PRO A 413 0.82 18.24 -1.87
CA PRO A 413 0.15 18.52 -3.13
C PRO A 413 1.13 19.08 -4.17
N PHE A 414 0.94 18.76 -5.44
CA PHE A 414 1.73 19.28 -6.55
C PHE A 414 0.86 19.54 -7.79
N LEU A 415 1.28 20.49 -8.64
CA LEU A 415 0.51 20.97 -9.77
C LEU A 415 1.00 20.46 -11.13
N GLU A 416 2.23 19.98 -11.20
CA GLU A 416 2.87 19.52 -12.44
C GLU A 416 3.59 18.20 -12.21
N THR A 417 3.67 17.38 -13.26
CA THR A 417 4.43 16.11 -13.22
C THR A 417 5.91 16.35 -12.91
N ALA A 418 6.46 17.48 -13.37
CA ALA A 418 7.85 17.87 -13.07
C ALA A 418 8.09 18.16 -11.57
N ASP A 419 7.04 18.55 -10.84
CA ASP A 419 7.07 18.78 -9.40
C ASP A 419 6.85 17.50 -8.60
N ASN A 420 6.52 16.37 -9.30
CA ASN A 420 6.31 15.08 -8.64
C ASN A 420 7.63 14.59 -8.04
N PRO A 421 7.79 14.63 -6.71
CA PRO A 421 9.05 14.26 -6.06
C PRO A 421 9.37 12.75 -6.17
N ALA A 422 8.48 11.94 -6.77
CA ALA A 422 8.74 10.54 -7.10
C ALA A 422 9.51 10.37 -8.43
N ASP A 423 9.49 11.38 -9.31
CA ASP A 423 10.03 11.29 -10.66
C ASP A 423 11.53 11.68 -10.81
N GLY A 424 12.27 11.81 -9.72
CA GLY A 424 13.73 11.98 -9.77
C GLY A 424 14.48 10.84 -10.50
N ILE A 425 13.79 10.15 -11.46
CA ILE A 425 14.36 9.12 -12.33
C ILE A 425 13.82 9.32 -13.73
N SER A 426 14.75 9.60 -14.63
CA SER A 426 14.58 9.31 -16.05
C SER A 426 13.88 7.97 -16.23
N ALA A 427 12.80 7.97 -17.00
CA ALA A 427 12.07 6.76 -17.36
C ALA A 427 13.11 5.68 -17.72
N VAL A 428 13.15 4.63 -16.93
CA VAL A 428 13.66 3.36 -17.43
C VAL A 428 12.67 3.02 -18.53
N ASN A 429 13.13 3.06 -19.78
CA ASN A 429 12.40 2.50 -20.89
C ASN A 429 12.09 1.05 -20.51
N ILE A 430 10.91 0.83 -19.94
CA ILE A 430 10.31 -0.49 -19.95
C ILE A 430 10.09 -0.72 -21.43
N ASP A 431 10.82 -1.69 -21.95
CA ASP A 431 10.69 -2.11 -23.33
C ASP A 431 9.22 -2.49 -23.57
N THR A 432 8.45 -1.53 -24.08
CA THR A 432 7.02 -1.69 -24.36
C THR A 432 6.78 -2.66 -25.53
N THR A 433 7.82 -3.36 -26.00
CA THR A 433 7.73 -4.41 -27.02
C THR A 433 6.99 -5.66 -26.53
N ASN A 434 6.74 -5.81 -25.21
CA ASN A 434 5.84 -6.85 -24.68
C ASN A 434 4.35 -6.47 -24.66
N ALA A 435 4.00 -5.25 -25.05
CA ALA A 435 2.64 -4.72 -24.87
C ALA A 435 1.59 -5.27 -25.85
N LEU A 436 1.93 -6.18 -26.76
CA LEU A 436 1.00 -6.64 -27.78
C LEU A 436 1.11 -8.15 -28.09
N GLN A 437 1.24 -8.99 -27.06
CA GLN A 437 1.07 -10.41 -27.29
C GLN A 437 -0.39 -10.69 -27.65
N VAL A 438 -0.59 -11.41 -28.75
CA VAL A 438 -1.90 -11.75 -29.29
C VAL A 438 -2.18 -13.21 -29.00
N TYR A 439 -3.38 -13.51 -28.53
CA TYR A 439 -3.84 -14.86 -28.20
C TYR A 439 -5.14 -15.18 -28.92
N ASP A 440 -5.37 -16.42 -29.26
CA ASP A 440 -6.69 -16.87 -29.69
C ASP A 440 -7.64 -16.96 -28.47
N LEU A 441 -8.92 -17.19 -28.71
CA LEU A 441 -9.93 -17.30 -27.65
C LEU A 441 -9.73 -18.53 -26.73
N ALA A 442 -8.88 -19.47 -27.12
CA ALA A 442 -8.48 -20.61 -26.30
C ALA A 442 -7.22 -20.33 -25.46
N GLY A 443 -6.70 -19.08 -25.52
CA GLY A 443 -5.52 -18.65 -24.75
C GLY A 443 -4.19 -19.06 -25.39
N ARG A 444 -4.15 -19.58 -26.62
CA ARG A 444 -2.90 -19.92 -27.31
C ARG A 444 -2.32 -18.67 -27.96
N ARG A 445 -1.04 -18.44 -27.76
CA ARG A 445 -0.32 -17.31 -28.33
C ARG A 445 -0.28 -17.39 -29.85
N LEU A 446 -0.61 -16.28 -30.51
CA LEU A 446 -0.51 -16.11 -31.94
C LEU A 446 0.73 -15.29 -32.30
N ALA A 447 1.40 -15.63 -33.41
CA ALA A 447 2.56 -14.88 -33.90
C ALA A 447 2.19 -13.45 -34.33
N GLN A 448 0.96 -13.25 -34.78
CA GLN A 448 0.39 -11.95 -35.16
C GLN A 448 -1.13 -11.98 -35.04
N ALA A 449 -1.76 -10.80 -35.01
CA ALA A 449 -3.21 -10.69 -35.01
C ALA A 449 -3.79 -11.33 -36.30
N PRO A 450 -4.86 -12.17 -36.19
CA PRO A 450 -5.48 -12.77 -37.37
C PRO A 450 -6.11 -11.69 -38.27
N ALA A 451 -6.05 -11.87 -39.55
CA ALA A 451 -6.61 -10.93 -40.52
C ALA A 451 -8.14 -10.80 -40.43
N LYS A 452 -8.85 -11.79 -39.88
CA LYS A 452 -10.28 -11.81 -39.57
C LYS A 452 -10.56 -12.67 -38.35
N GLY A 453 -11.50 -12.26 -37.52
CA GLY A 453 -11.97 -13.02 -36.37
C GLY A 453 -11.69 -12.33 -35.04
N LEU A 454 -11.97 -13.06 -33.94
CA LEU A 454 -11.76 -12.57 -32.57
C LEU A 454 -10.42 -13.07 -32.02
N TYR A 455 -9.74 -12.22 -31.34
CA TYR A 455 -8.47 -12.53 -30.62
C TYR A 455 -8.35 -11.70 -29.34
N ILE A 456 -7.44 -12.08 -28.47
CA ILE A 456 -7.17 -11.36 -27.22
C ILE A 456 -5.86 -10.60 -27.39
N GLN A 457 -5.86 -9.29 -27.08
CA GLN A 457 -4.68 -8.43 -27.08
C GLN A 457 -4.78 -7.43 -25.92
N GLY A 458 -3.74 -7.36 -25.11
CA GLY A 458 -3.74 -6.49 -23.92
C GLY A 458 -4.88 -6.82 -22.94
N GLY A 459 -5.24 -8.10 -22.79
CA GLY A 459 -6.34 -8.55 -21.92
C GLY A 459 -7.76 -8.26 -22.42
N LYS A 460 -7.90 -7.75 -23.65
CA LYS A 460 -9.22 -7.42 -24.26
C LYS A 460 -9.47 -8.29 -25.47
N VAL A 461 -10.73 -8.70 -25.68
CA VAL A 461 -11.15 -9.33 -26.92
C VAL A 461 -11.25 -8.26 -28.01
N VAL A 462 -10.53 -8.47 -29.09
CA VAL A 462 -10.49 -7.59 -30.27
C VAL A 462 -11.04 -8.34 -31.46
N ALA A 463 -11.77 -7.65 -32.34
CA ALA A 463 -12.28 -8.16 -33.59
C ALA A 463 -11.57 -7.46 -34.76
N ASN A 464 -11.10 -8.24 -35.73
CA ASN A 464 -10.65 -7.77 -37.04
C ASN A 464 -11.58 -8.28 -38.17
#